data_4c18c99a40b9966c3b5a86de57438553
#
_entry.id   4c18c99a40b9966c3b5a86de57438553
#
_cell.length_a   1.000
_cell.length_b   1.000
_cell.length_c   1.000
_cell.angle_alpha   90.00
_cell.angle_beta   90.00
_cell.angle_gamma   90.00
#
_symmetry.space_group_name_H-M   'P 1'
#
loop_
_entity.id
_entity.type
_entity.pdbx_description
1 polymer ?
#
loop_
_entity_poly.entity_id
_entity_poly.type
_entity_poly.pdbx_seq_one_letter_code
_entity_poly.pdbx_strand_id
1 'polypeptide(L)'
;AMTGANFAVASTGEIVVCTNEGNADMGTSFPKVHIATMGMEKIVPNQESLGIFVRLLARSGTGQPSTAYTAHYRKPMNGQEFHIIIVDHGRSDILGNPEHFRTLNCIRCGQCMNTCPVYRRSGGYSYTYFIPGPIGINLGMLRDPKQYADNLSACSLCLSCSNVCPAKVDLGEQIYRWRQQLDSLGKANPTKKLM
;
A
#
# COMPACT_ATOMS: atom_id res chain seq x y z
N ALA A 1 13.28 -17.41 -9.02
CA ALA A 1 12.72 -16.64 -7.89
C ALA A 1 11.55 -15.79 -8.33
N MET A 2 10.65 -15.52 -7.40
CA MET A 2 9.58 -14.54 -7.56
C MET A 2 9.67 -13.54 -6.41
N THR A 3 9.67 -12.23 -6.73
CA THR A 3 9.73 -11.15 -5.73
C THR A 3 8.61 -10.15 -5.93
N GLY A 4 8.22 -9.47 -4.87
CA GLY A 4 7.54 -8.19 -4.98
C GLY A 4 8.54 -7.07 -5.30
N ALA A 5 8.05 -5.89 -5.68
CA ALA A 5 8.85 -4.68 -5.74
C ALA A 5 8.25 -3.58 -4.87
N ASN A 6 9.13 -2.77 -4.25
CA ASN A 6 8.70 -1.59 -3.50
C ASN A 6 8.46 -0.42 -4.46
N PHE A 7 9.37 -0.24 -5.43
CA PHE A 7 9.29 0.81 -6.44
C PHE A 7 9.81 0.32 -7.79
N ALA A 8 9.43 1.02 -8.87
CA ALA A 8 10.07 0.92 -10.17
C ALA A 8 10.32 2.33 -10.70
N VAL A 9 11.44 2.54 -11.38
CA VAL A 9 11.85 3.84 -11.92
C VAL A 9 11.61 3.88 -13.42
N ALA A 10 10.66 4.71 -13.85
CA ALA A 10 10.25 4.77 -15.25
C ALA A 10 11.39 5.18 -16.19
N SER A 11 12.25 6.14 -15.78
CA SER A 11 13.35 6.65 -16.61
C SER A 11 14.47 5.62 -16.86
N THR A 12 14.60 4.59 -16.02
CA THR A 12 15.69 3.61 -16.12
C THR A 12 15.22 2.18 -16.32
N GLY A 13 13.93 1.90 -16.10
CA GLY A 13 13.34 0.57 -16.13
C GLY A 13 13.78 -0.34 -14.97
N GLU A 14 14.43 0.21 -13.94
CA GLU A 14 14.86 -0.58 -12.79
C GLU A 14 13.75 -0.83 -11.79
N ILE A 15 13.85 -1.96 -11.11
CA ILE A 15 13.02 -2.34 -9.97
C ILE A 15 13.82 -2.23 -8.68
N VAL A 16 13.17 -1.74 -7.63
CA VAL A 16 13.79 -1.56 -6.32
C VAL A 16 13.07 -2.39 -5.27
N VAL A 17 13.84 -3.16 -4.52
CA VAL A 17 13.36 -3.98 -3.40
C VAL A 17 14.09 -3.55 -2.13
N CYS A 18 13.31 -3.16 -1.11
CA CYS A 18 13.82 -2.72 0.18
C CYS A 18 13.62 -3.84 1.22
N THR A 19 14.69 -4.27 1.87
CA THR A 19 14.64 -5.29 2.93
C THR A 19 15.59 -4.93 4.07
N ASN A 20 15.44 -5.59 5.22
CA ASN A 20 16.37 -5.47 6.34
C ASN A 20 17.21 -6.73 6.55
N GLU A 21 16.83 -7.85 5.93
CA GLU A 21 17.43 -9.18 6.11
C GLU A 21 18.30 -9.62 4.93
N GLY A 22 18.32 -8.87 3.82
CA GLY A 22 19.03 -9.26 2.60
C GLY A 22 18.43 -10.48 1.88
N ASN A 23 17.22 -10.89 2.28
CA ASN A 23 16.54 -12.08 1.77
C ASN A 23 16.19 -11.97 0.28
N ALA A 24 15.87 -10.78 -0.23
CA ALA A 24 15.62 -10.57 -1.64
C ALA A 24 16.90 -10.75 -2.47
N ASP A 25 18.01 -10.17 -2.04
CA ASP A 25 19.30 -10.30 -2.74
C ASP A 25 19.77 -11.74 -2.78
N MET A 26 19.70 -12.43 -1.64
CA MET A 26 20.06 -13.84 -1.55
C MET A 26 19.14 -14.71 -2.43
N GLY A 27 17.81 -14.48 -2.37
CA GLY A 27 16.82 -15.25 -3.12
C GLY A 27 16.92 -15.08 -4.63
N THR A 28 17.43 -13.94 -5.12
CA THR A 28 17.55 -13.64 -6.55
C THR A 28 18.93 -13.97 -7.15
N SER A 29 19.93 -14.24 -6.31
CA SER A 29 21.32 -14.47 -6.76
C SER A 29 21.54 -15.81 -7.47
N PHE A 30 20.77 -16.85 -7.14
CA PHE A 30 21.01 -18.20 -7.63
C PHE A 30 20.07 -18.69 -8.75
N PRO A 31 18.78 -18.30 -8.78
CA PRO A 31 17.83 -18.80 -9.78
C PRO A 31 18.15 -18.32 -11.19
N LYS A 32 17.91 -19.18 -12.18
CA LYS A 32 18.05 -18.84 -13.60
C LYS A 32 16.98 -17.85 -14.08
N VAL A 33 15.84 -17.80 -13.40
CA VAL A 33 14.72 -16.92 -13.75
C VAL A 33 14.33 -16.10 -12.52
N HIS A 34 14.29 -14.77 -12.66
CA HIS A 34 13.77 -13.84 -11.67
C HIS A 34 12.51 -13.16 -12.23
N ILE A 35 11.39 -13.32 -11.55
CA ILE A 35 10.12 -12.66 -11.88
C ILE A 35 9.79 -11.66 -10.78
N ALA A 36 9.78 -10.36 -11.11
CA ALA A 36 9.36 -9.31 -10.20
C ALA A 36 7.90 -8.91 -10.48
N THR A 37 7.07 -8.85 -9.43
CA THR A 37 5.67 -8.46 -9.55
C THR A 37 5.39 -7.19 -8.77
N MET A 38 4.61 -6.27 -9.32
CA MET A 38 4.24 -5.04 -8.64
C MET A 38 2.93 -4.46 -9.15
N GLY A 39 2.26 -3.67 -8.30
CA GLY A 39 1.17 -2.82 -8.75
C GLY A 39 1.72 -1.60 -9.52
N MET A 40 0.97 -1.12 -10.52
CA MET A 40 1.36 0.03 -11.33
C MET A 40 1.55 1.32 -10.50
N GLU A 41 0.91 1.42 -9.35
CA GLU A 41 1.03 2.56 -8.41
C GLU A 41 2.41 2.71 -7.78
N LYS A 42 3.31 1.74 -7.99
CA LYS A 42 4.68 1.77 -7.45
C LYS A 42 5.70 2.38 -8.41
N ILE A 43 5.26 2.83 -9.57
CA ILE A 43 6.13 3.46 -10.55
C ILE A 43 6.42 4.91 -10.15
N VAL A 44 7.69 5.25 -10.06
CA VAL A 44 8.18 6.61 -9.82
C VAL A 44 8.89 7.14 -11.07
N PRO A 45 8.85 8.45 -11.35
CA PRO A 45 9.36 8.98 -12.62
C PRO A 45 10.88 8.82 -12.77
N ASN A 46 11.65 9.10 -11.72
CA ASN A 46 13.11 9.18 -11.78
C ASN A 46 13.77 8.79 -10.44
N GLN A 47 15.10 8.75 -10.42
CA GLN A 47 15.93 8.42 -9.26
C GLN A 47 15.82 9.44 -8.12
N GLU A 48 15.61 10.70 -8.41
CA GLU A 48 15.46 11.74 -7.39
C GLU A 48 14.20 11.49 -6.56
N SER A 49 13.08 11.19 -7.24
CA SER A 49 11.83 10.80 -6.60
C SER A 49 11.99 9.52 -5.79
N LEU A 50 12.69 8.51 -6.33
CA LEU A 50 12.99 7.27 -5.62
C LEU A 50 13.72 7.53 -4.30
N GLY A 51 14.75 8.39 -4.31
CA GLY A 51 15.53 8.72 -3.11
C GLY A 51 14.68 9.30 -1.98
N ILE A 52 13.62 10.03 -2.30
CA ILE A 52 12.64 10.52 -1.31
C ILE A 52 11.83 9.35 -0.73
N PHE A 53 11.26 8.51 -1.60
CA PHE A 53 10.35 7.43 -1.18
C PHE A 53 11.05 6.33 -0.38
N VAL A 54 12.30 5.98 -0.72
CA VAL A 54 13.08 4.99 0.05
C VAL A 54 13.30 5.48 1.49
N ARG A 55 13.63 6.76 1.68
CA ARG A 55 13.76 7.34 3.03
C ARG A 55 12.44 7.39 3.78
N LEU A 56 11.36 7.79 3.12
CA LEU A 56 10.03 7.83 3.72
C LEU A 56 9.56 6.44 4.14
N LEU A 57 9.81 5.43 3.31
CA LEU A 57 9.44 4.04 3.59
C LEU A 57 10.11 3.54 4.88
N ALA A 58 11.43 3.64 4.96
CA ALA A 58 12.21 3.15 6.09
C ALA A 58 11.85 3.88 7.40
N ARG A 59 11.80 5.21 7.38
CA ARG A 59 11.48 6.03 8.55
C ARG A 59 10.08 5.79 9.07
N SER A 60 9.12 5.68 8.16
CA SER A 60 7.71 5.49 8.54
C SER A 60 7.40 4.04 8.94
N GLY A 61 8.10 3.06 8.38
CA GLY A 61 7.89 1.66 8.69
C GLY A 61 8.54 1.23 10.00
N THR A 62 9.82 1.52 10.16
CA THR A 62 10.67 0.99 11.23
C THR A 62 11.44 2.05 12.04
N GLY A 63 11.33 3.33 11.68
CA GLY A 63 12.10 4.40 12.30
C GLY A 63 13.57 4.50 11.84
N GLN A 64 13.97 3.66 10.88
CA GLN A 64 15.33 3.66 10.33
C GLN A 64 15.54 4.84 9.36
N PRO A 65 16.75 5.40 9.23
CA PRO A 65 17.05 6.41 8.22
C PRO A 65 16.98 5.87 6.80
N SER A 66 17.32 4.58 6.60
CA SER A 66 17.16 3.80 5.37
C SER A 66 17.03 2.32 5.73
N THR A 67 16.54 1.49 4.79
CA THR A 67 16.58 0.03 4.94
C THR A 67 18.03 -0.47 4.88
N ALA A 68 18.31 -1.60 5.53
CA ALA A 68 19.66 -2.19 5.53
C ALA A 68 20.10 -2.58 4.11
N TYR A 69 19.16 -3.07 3.31
CA TYR A 69 19.37 -3.43 1.91
C TYR A 69 18.37 -2.71 1.01
N THR A 70 18.87 -2.04 -0.02
CA THR A 70 18.08 -1.44 -1.09
C THR A 70 18.62 -1.96 -2.41
N ALA A 71 18.04 -3.06 -2.87
CA ALA A 71 18.49 -3.75 -4.07
C ALA A 71 17.88 -3.13 -5.31
N HIS A 72 18.72 -2.88 -6.32
CA HIS A 72 18.36 -2.29 -7.61
C HIS A 72 18.56 -3.32 -8.73
N TYR A 73 17.48 -3.75 -9.35
CA TYR A 73 17.49 -4.70 -10.46
C TYR A 73 17.21 -3.96 -11.77
N ARG A 74 18.25 -3.71 -12.56
CA ARG A 74 18.16 -2.99 -13.84
C ARG A 74 18.25 -3.90 -15.05
N LYS A 75 18.98 -4.98 -14.93
CA LYS A 75 19.21 -5.97 -15.98
C LYS A 75 19.39 -7.34 -15.35
N PRO A 76 19.18 -8.42 -16.12
CA PRO A 76 19.48 -9.75 -15.63
C PRO A 76 20.98 -9.91 -15.35
N MET A 77 21.31 -10.73 -14.36
CA MET A 77 22.68 -11.22 -14.17
C MET A 77 23.06 -12.20 -15.29
N ASN A 78 24.35 -12.44 -15.48
CA ASN A 78 24.82 -13.34 -16.52
C ASN A 78 24.17 -14.73 -16.42
N GLY A 79 23.51 -15.16 -17.49
CA GLY A 79 22.81 -16.44 -17.56
C GLY A 79 21.46 -16.47 -16.86
N GLN A 80 20.95 -15.32 -16.41
CA GLN A 80 19.62 -15.18 -15.77
C GLN A 80 18.64 -14.51 -16.73
N GLU A 81 17.38 -14.94 -16.71
CA GLU A 81 16.25 -14.22 -17.28
C GLU A 81 15.59 -13.33 -16.21
N PHE A 82 15.20 -12.11 -16.58
CA PHE A 82 14.53 -11.18 -15.69
C PHE A 82 13.22 -10.70 -16.31
N HIS A 83 12.09 -10.94 -15.62
CA HIS A 83 10.76 -10.58 -16.05
C HIS A 83 10.10 -9.64 -15.04
N ILE A 84 9.39 -8.63 -15.54
CA ILE A 84 8.63 -7.67 -14.72
C ILE A 84 7.16 -7.81 -15.07
N ILE A 85 6.33 -8.09 -14.06
CA ILE A 85 4.88 -8.16 -14.20
C ILE A 85 4.27 -6.95 -13.49
N ILE A 86 3.70 -6.03 -14.27
CA ILE A 86 2.98 -4.86 -13.76
C ILE A 86 1.50 -5.21 -13.70
N VAL A 87 0.93 -5.11 -12.49
CA VAL A 87 -0.45 -5.48 -12.20
C VAL A 87 -1.31 -4.24 -12.08
N ASP A 88 -2.29 -4.10 -12.95
CA ASP A 88 -3.33 -3.07 -12.82
C ASP A 88 -4.38 -3.47 -11.77
N HIS A 89 -5.13 -4.51 -12.00
CA HIS A 89 -6.16 -5.02 -11.09
C HIS A 89 -7.09 -3.92 -10.56
N GLY A 90 -7.61 -3.06 -11.46
CA GLY A 90 -8.51 -1.97 -11.15
C GLY A 90 -7.85 -0.70 -10.60
N ARG A 91 -6.52 -0.59 -10.61
CA ARG A 91 -5.82 0.63 -10.18
C ARG A 91 -6.04 1.80 -11.13
N SER A 92 -6.15 1.53 -12.43
CA SER A 92 -6.52 2.54 -13.42
C SER A 92 -7.91 3.14 -13.15
N ASP A 93 -8.88 2.32 -12.71
CA ASP A 93 -10.19 2.79 -12.31
C ASP A 93 -10.13 3.67 -11.06
N ILE A 94 -9.31 3.25 -10.07
CA ILE A 94 -9.07 4.05 -8.86
C ILE A 94 -8.42 5.39 -9.21
N LEU A 95 -7.48 5.41 -10.15
CA LEU A 95 -6.83 6.64 -10.60
C LEU A 95 -7.83 7.64 -11.20
N GLY A 96 -8.84 7.15 -11.90
CA GLY A 96 -9.94 7.94 -12.45
C GLY A 96 -10.97 8.42 -11.41
N ASN A 97 -10.88 7.97 -10.15
CA ASN A 97 -11.84 8.33 -9.10
C ASN A 97 -11.37 9.57 -8.32
N PRO A 98 -12.02 10.76 -8.48
CA PRO A 98 -11.56 12.02 -7.88
C PRO A 98 -11.57 12.01 -6.34
N GLU A 99 -12.38 11.16 -5.71
CA GLU A 99 -12.50 11.10 -4.25
C GLU A 99 -11.50 10.15 -3.61
N HIS A 100 -11.04 9.12 -4.34
CA HIS A 100 -10.28 8.01 -3.77
C HIS A 100 -8.94 7.71 -4.46
N PHE A 101 -8.55 8.42 -5.55
CA PHE A 101 -7.29 8.19 -6.26
C PHE A 101 -6.05 8.28 -5.37
N ARG A 102 -6.09 9.12 -4.33
CA ARG A 102 -4.97 9.25 -3.37
C ARG A 102 -4.63 7.96 -2.63
N THR A 103 -5.53 6.97 -2.61
CA THR A 103 -5.23 5.64 -2.06
C THR A 103 -4.05 4.99 -2.79
N LEU A 104 -3.84 5.30 -4.08
CA LEU A 104 -2.71 4.80 -4.87
C LEU A 104 -1.37 5.39 -4.43
N ASN A 105 -1.33 6.53 -3.74
CA ASN A 105 -0.09 7.10 -3.20
C ASN A 105 0.50 6.27 -2.06
N CYS A 106 -0.19 5.21 -1.61
CA CYS A 106 0.25 4.40 -0.46
C CYS A 106 1.54 3.62 -0.77
N ILE A 107 2.63 3.96 -0.08
CA ILE A 107 3.94 3.29 -0.17
C ILE A 107 4.05 2.02 0.70
N ARG A 108 2.97 1.60 1.35
CA ARG A 108 2.90 0.38 2.18
C ARG A 108 3.81 0.39 3.42
N CYS A 109 4.13 1.54 3.98
CA CYS A 109 5.00 1.67 5.15
C CYS A 109 4.38 1.17 6.46
N GLY A 110 3.05 1.04 6.56
CA GLY A 110 2.37 0.56 7.78
C GLY A 110 2.14 1.61 8.87
N GLN A 111 2.62 2.84 8.73
CA GLN A 111 2.54 3.88 9.77
C GLN A 111 1.11 4.15 10.25
N CYS A 112 0.13 4.10 9.36
CA CYS A 112 -1.28 4.27 9.72
C CYS A 112 -1.81 3.19 10.67
N MET A 113 -1.27 1.96 10.60
CA MET A 113 -1.61 0.88 11.53
C MET A 113 -0.97 1.11 12.90
N ASN A 114 0.30 1.56 12.93
CA ASN A 114 1.01 1.82 14.17
C ASN A 114 0.34 2.88 15.06
N THR A 115 -0.27 3.90 14.47
CA THR A 115 -0.97 4.96 15.20
C THR A 115 -2.45 4.68 15.47
N CYS A 116 -3.05 3.72 14.77
CA CYS A 116 -4.50 3.45 14.84
C CYS A 116 -4.89 2.82 16.18
N PRO A 117 -5.74 3.47 17.01
CA PRO A 117 -6.16 2.90 18.29
C PRO A 117 -6.96 1.62 18.13
N VAL A 118 -7.76 1.51 17.06
CA VAL A 118 -8.53 0.30 16.78
C VAL A 118 -7.61 -0.85 16.40
N TYR A 119 -6.70 -0.64 15.45
CA TYR A 119 -5.75 -1.67 15.05
C TYR A 119 -4.87 -2.15 16.21
N ARG A 120 -4.37 -1.23 17.02
CA ARG A 120 -3.54 -1.56 18.20
C ARG A 120 -4.29 -2.39 19.24
N ARG A 121 -5.62 -2.25 19.30
CA ARG A 121 -6.46 -3.00 20.25
C ARG A 121 -6.89 -4.37 19.71
N SER A 122 -7.30 -4.44 18.45
CA SER A 122 -7.92 -5.63 17.86
C SER A 122 -6.95 -6.49 17.00
N GLY A 123 -5.83 -5.91 16.58
CA GLY A 123 -4.90 -6.57 15.64
C GLY A 123 -5.44 -6.66 14.22
N GLY A 124 -4.64 -7.23 13.31
CA GLY A 124 -4.97 -7.35 11.88
C GLY A 124 -6.06 -8.36 11.57
N TYR A 125 -6.18 -9.40 12.38
CA TYR A 125 -7.12 -10.50 12.15
C TYR A 125 -8.60 -10.07 12.21
N SER A 126 -8.91 -9.00 12.94
CA SER A 126 -10.28 -8.45 13.04
C SER A 126 -10.78 -7.78 11.75
N TYR A 127 -9.87 -7.49 10.82
CA TYR A 127 -10.24 -6.92 9.52
C TYR A 127 -10.53 -8.02 8.52
N THR A 128 -11.60 -7.86 7.75
CA THR A 128 -12.03 -8.86 6.76
C THR A 128 -11.25 -8.78 5.44
N TYR A 129 -10.56 -7.66 5.18
CA TYR A 129 -9.69 -7.50 4.02
C TYR A 129 -8.25 -7.93 4.36
N PHE A 130 -7.54 -8.56 3.42
CA PHE A 130 -6.19 -9.11 3.64
C PHE A 130 -5.12 -8.07 4.02
N ILE A 131 -5.33 -6.81 3.66
CA ILE A 131 -4.55 -5.69 4.20
C ILE A 131 -5.38 -5.07 5.32
N PRO A 132 -4.89 -5.08 6.58
CA PRO A 132 -5.65 -4.54 7.70
C PRO A 132 -5.44 -3.02 7.88
N GLY A 133 -6.13 -2.48 8.87
CA GLY A 133 -5.98 -1.09 9.30
C GLY A 133 -6.61 -0.06 8.35
N PRO A 134 -6.34 1.24 8.56
CA PRO A 134 -6.99 2.32 7.83
C PRO A 134 -6.84 2.24 6.30
N ILE A 135 -5.66 1.88 5.80
CA ILE A 135 -5.47 1.69 4.37
C ILE A 135 -6.26 0.49 3.84
N GLY A 136 -6.34 -0.59 4.60
CA GLY A 136 -7.10 -1.78 4.23
C GLY A 136 -8.59 -1.53 4.16
N ILE A 137 -9.14 -0.68 5.04
CA ILE A 137 -10.54 -0.25 4.97
C ILE A 137 -10.82 0.41 3.61
N ASN A 138 -9.99 1.38 3.21
CA ASN A 138 -10.16 2.07 1.92
C ASN A 138 -10.00 1.12 0.73
N LEU A 139 -8.98 0.26 0.73
CA LEU A 139 -8.75 -0.70 -0.35
C LEU A 139 -9.87 -1.74 -0.45
N GLY A 140 -10.40 -2.21 0.68
CA GLY A 140 -11.55 -3.11 0.69
C GLY A 140 -12.79 -2.47 0.07
N MET A 141 -13.08 -1.22 0.44
CA MET A 141 -14.20 -0.47 -0.15
C MET A 141 -14.04 -0.24 -1.65
N LEU A 142 -12.83 0.06 -2.13
CA LEU A 142 -12.54 0.20 -3.55
C LEU A 142 -12.70 -1.13 -4.32
N ARG A 143 -12.46 -2.26 -3.65
CA ARG A 143 -12.58 -3.58 -4.26
C ARG A 143 -14.02 -4.09 -4.31
N ASP A 144 -14.70 -4.11 -3.17
CA ASP A 144 -16.08 -4.56 -3.04
C ASP A 144 -16.77 -3.90 -1.84
N PRO A 145 -17.51 -2.80 -2.09
CA PRO A 145 -18.22 -2.11 -1.01
C PRO A 145 -19.26 -2.97 -0.28
N LYS A 146 -19.80 -4.00 -0.93
CA LYS A 146 -20.81 -4.86 -0.29
C LYS A 146 -20.16 -5.79 0.74
N GLN A 147 -19.01 -6.34 0.38
CA GLN A 147 -18.29 -7.29 1.23
C GLN A 147 -17.58 -6.60 2.41
N TYR A 148 -17.04 -5.40 2.20
CA TYR A 148 -16.13 -4.76 3.18
C TYR A 148 -16.72 -3.57 3.92
N ALA A 149 -18.00 -3.23 3.73
CA ALA A 149 -18.66 -2.09 4.36
C ALA A 149 -18.59 -2.11 5.90
N ASP A 150 -18.62 -3.28 6.52
CA ASP A 150 -18.58 -3.41 7.98
C ASP A 150 -17.28 -2.89 8.60
N ASN A 151 -16.16 -2.95 7.87
CA ASN A 151 -14.88 -2.40 8.30
C ASN A 151 -14.91 -0.88 8.52
N LEU A 152 -15.79 -0.15 7.83
CA LEU A 152 -15.95 1.29 8.02
C LEU A 152 -16.41 1.63 9.44
N SER A 153 -17.25 0.79 10.04
CA SER A 153 -17.77 1.00 11.39
C SER A 153 -16.72 0.80 12.47
N ALA A 154 -15.66 0.07 12.19
CA ALA A 154 -14.54 -0.15 13.11
C ALA A 154 -13.67 1.12 13.29
N CYS A 155 -13.74 2.09 12.38
CA CYS A 155 -12.95 3.32 12.46
C CYS A 155 -13.56 4.33 13.44
N SER A 156 -12.75 4.87 14.36
CA SER A 156 -13.17 5.94 15.30
C SER A 156 -13.12 7.35 14.70
N LEU A 157 -12.70 7.51 13.45
CA LEU A 157 -12.50 8.80 12.77
C LEU A 157 -11.57 9.79 13.53
N CYS A 158 -10.60 9.28 14.29
CA CYS A 158 -9.66 10.12 15.03
C CYS A 158 -8.62 10.85 14.15
N LEU A 159 -8.59 10.60 12.85
CA LEU A 159 -7.72 11.19 11.82
C LEU A 159 -6.20 10.98 12.04
N SER A 160 -5.78 10.25 13.07
CA SER A 160 -4.37 10.02 13.35
C SER A 160 -3.63 9.39 12.16
N CYS A 161 -4.27 8.48 11.44
CA CYS A 161 -3.71 7.83 10.25
C CYS A 161 -3.44 8.82 9.09
N SER A 162 -4.31 9.83 8.91
CA SER A 162 -4.09 10.90 7.91
C SER A 162 -2.91 11.78 8.30
N ASN A 163 -2.81 12.15 9.59
CA ASN A 163 -1.76 13.04 10.10
C ASN A 163 -0.36 12.44 9.95
N VAL A 164 -0.19 11.14 10.25
CA VAL A 164 1.12 10.48 10.19
C VAL A 164 1.48 9.96 8.81
N CYS A 165 0.56 9.96 7.85
CA CYS A 165 0.83 9.40 6.53
C CYS A 165 1.92 10.18 5.78
N PRO A 166 3.08 9.58 5.46
CA PRO A 166 4.16 10.27 4.76
C PRO A 166 3.80 10.61 3.31
N ALA A 167 2.90 9.82 2.70
CA ALA A 167 2.43 10.02 1.33
C ALA A 167 1.12 10.82 1.24
N LYS A 168 0.62 11.35 2.38
CA LYS A 168 -0.58 12.20 2.44
C LYS A 168 -1.82 11.59 1.77
N VAL A 169 -2.08 10.32 2.06
CA VAL A 169 -3.22 9.58 1.47
C VAL A 169 -4.57 10.08 1.97
N ASP A 170 -4.61 10.73 3.14
CA ASP A 170 -5.82 11.26 3.74
C ASP A 170 -6.88 10.19 4.06
N LEU A 171 -6.42 9.14 4.71
CA LEU A 171 -7.18 7.91 4.95
C LEU A 171 -8.48 8.13 5.74
N GLY A 172 -8.45 8.99 6.74
CA GLY A 172 -9.61 9.24 7.60
C GLY A 172 -10.73 9.96 6.86
N GLU A 173 -10.39 10.94 6.03
CA GLU A 173 -11.36 11.65 5.18
C GLU A 173 -12.00 10.71 4.16
N GLN A 174 -11.21 9.84 3.52
CA GLN A 174 -11.74 8.84 2.59
C GLN A 174 -12.70 7.87 3.28
N ILE A 175 -12.39 7.41 4.51
CA ILE A 175 -13.29 6.56 5.29
C ILE A 175 -14.60 7.30 5.61
N TYR A 176 -14.52 8.58 5.93
CA TYR A 176 -15.70 9.40 6.18
C TYR A 176 -16.58 9.53 4.92
N ARG A 177 -16.00 9.80 3.76
CA ARG A 177 -16.72 9.85 2.47
C ARG A 177 -17.38 8.52 2.14
N TRP A 178 -16.70 7.39 2.35
CA TRP A 178 -17.32 6.07 2.19
C TRP A 178 -18.56 5.88 3.06
N ARG A 179 -18.54 6.34 4.32
CA ARG A 179 -19.72 6.29 5.20
C ARG A 179 -20.88 7.11 4.65
N GLN A 180 -20.61 8.31 4.14
CA GLN A 180 -21.64 9.16 3.52
C GLN A 180 -22.24 8.49 2.27
N GLN A 181 -21.40 7.91 1.42
CA GLN A 181 -21.85 7.20 0.21
C GLN A 181 -22.73 5.99 0.55
N LEU A 182 -22.37 5.19 1.54
CA LEU A 182 -23.19 4.05 1.95
C LEU A 182 -24.52 4.48 2.55
N ASP A 183 -24.56 5.56 3.31
CA ASP A 183 -25.80 6.09 3.90
C ASP A 183 -26.74 6.62 2.81
N SER A 184 -26.21 7.36 1.83
CA SER A 184 -26.98 7.87 0.69
C SER A 184 -27.61 6.76 -0.16
N LEU A 185 -26.95 5.58 -0.23
CA LEU A 185 -27.45 4.40 -0.94
C LEU A 185 -28.43 3.56 -0.11
N GLY A 186 -28.78 3.98 1.12
CA GLY A 186 -29.64 3.22 2.03
C GLY A 186 -29.05 1.87 2.49
N LYS A 187 -27.73 1.67 2.30
CA LYS A 187 -27.00 0.43 2.63
C LYS A 187 -26.36 0.46 4.02
N ALA A 188 -26.51 1.55 4.76
CA ALA A 188 -26.05 1.60 6.13
C ALA A 188 -26.90 0.65 7.00
N ASN A 189 -26.23 -0.18 7.81
CA ASN A 189 -26.93 -1.12 8.71
C ASN A 189 -27.82 -0.32 9.66
N PRO A 190 -29.16 -0.56 9.69
CA PRO A 190 -30.10 0.25 10.49
C PRO A 190 -29.80 0.24 11.99
N THR A 191 -29.23 -0.83 12.52
CA THR A 191 -28.78 -0.90 13.92
C THR A 191 -27.60 0.02 14.23
N LYS A 192 -26.84 0.44 13.22
CA LYS A 192 -25.70 1.36 13.36
C LYS A 192 -26.07 2.84 13.13
N LYS A 193 -27.30 3.14 12.66
CA LYS A 193 -27.83 4.50 12.57
C LYS A 193 -28.20 5.11 13.92
N LEU A 194 -28.30 4.30 14.97
CA LEU A 194 -28.72 4.70 16.31
C LEU A 194 -27.54 4.96 17.27
N MET A 195 -26.30 4.84 16.80
CA MET A 195 -25.08 5.20 17.52
C MET A 195 -24.40 6.43 16.85
#